data_325ac97f6ef03e8922584515af63f8a4
#
_entry.id   325ac97f6ef03e8922584515af63f8a4
#
_cell.length_a   1.000
_cell.length_b   1.000
_cell.length_c   1.000
_cell.angle_alpha   90.00
_cell.angle_beta   90.00
_cell.angle_gamma   90.00
#
_symmetry.space_group_name_H-M   'P 1'
#
loop_
_entity.id
_entity.type
_entity.pdbx_description
1 polymer ?
#
loop_
_entity_poly.entity_id
_entity_poly.type
_entity_poly.pdbx_seq_one_letter_code
_entity_poly.pdbx_strand_id
1 'polypeptide(L)'
;MKDLNQKLKRWGLGILAGSILLSSSVSSFAQSPADPKKVLRYVFPVAETGFDPAGVHDLYSAHVNGSIFETLFTYDYLASPAKLVPRTAVALPEVSADGLTYTIRLQKGIYFAADPVFKGKKRELTSADYVYTFKRLMDPSLRSPNSWLLDGRILGMEALLKQAQKTGKFNYDQSVAGLQTPDRYTLVIRLTSPDQNFPMLLAHQPA
;
A
#
# COMPACT_ATOMS: atom_id res chain seq x y z
N MET A 1 5.61 -52.90 58.48
CA MET A 1 6.41 -51.98 57.61
C MET A 1 6.42 -52.33 56.10
N LYS A 2 6.29 -53.60 55.70
CA LYS A 2 6.26 -53.99 54.25
C LYS A 2 4.95 -53.64 53.54
N ASP A 3 3.84 -53.58 54.25
CA ASP A 3 2.51 -53.34 53.63
C ASP A 3 2.25 -51.85 53.25
N LEU A 4 2.86 -50.92 53.96
CA LEU A 4 2.74 -49.51 53.73
C LEU A 4 3.48 -49.10 52.43
N ASN A 5 4.62 -49.72 52.14
CA ASN A 5 5.41 -49.46 50.95
C ASN A 5 4.75 -49.98 49.66
N GLN A 6 3.94 -51.03 49.73
CA GLN A 6 3.19 -51.53 48.58
C GLN A 6 1.99 -50.68 48.28
N LYS A 7 1.33 -50.13 49.28
CA LYS A 7 0.21 -49.18 49.07
C LYS A 7 0.68 -47.87 48.45
N LEU A 8 1.80 -47.29 48.90
CA LEU A 8 2.41 -46.07 48.33
C LEU A 8 2.84 -46.24 46.87
N LYS A 9 3.38 -47.40 46.47
CA LYS A 9 3.74 -47.66 45.05
C LYS A 9 2.50 -47.73 44.14
N ARG A 10 1.40 -48.30 44.62
CA ARG A 10 0.14 -48.40 43.85
C ARG A 10 -0.52 -47.06 43.68
N TRP A 11 -0.43 -46.16 44.66
CA TRP A 11 -0.95 -44.80 44.56
C TRP A 11 -0.08 -43.92 43.68
N GLY A 12 1.24 -44.06 43.71
CA GLY A 12 2.17 -43.34 42.83
C GLY A 12 1.96 -43.67 41.36
N LEU A 13 1.70 -44.94 41.02
CA LEU A 13 1.42 -45.32 39.61
C LEU A 13 0.08 -44.79 39.11
N GLY A 14 -0.93 -44.68 39.97
CA GLY A 14 -2.25 -44.15 39.60
C GLY A 14 -2.22 -42.65 39.28
N ILE A 15 -1.42 -41.89 40.05
CA ILE A 15 -1.24 -40.43 39.82
C ILE A 15 -0.44 -40.15 38.53
N LEU A 16 0.59 -40.96 38.23
CA LEU A 16 1.36 -40.81 37.01
C LEU A 16 0.53 -41.14 35.75
N ALA A 17 -0.32 -42.17 35.80
CA ALA A 17 -1.20 -42.53 34.69
C ALA A 17 -2.31 -41.48 34.45
N GLY A 18 -2.82 -40.85 35.52
CA GLY A 18 -3.80 -39.78 35.44
C GLY A 18 -3.24 -38.49 34.82
N SER A 19 -1.98 -38.15 35.11
CA SER A 19 -1.31 -36.97 34.58
C SER A 19 -0.99 -37.08 33.09
N ILE A 20 -0.76 -38.30 32.59
CA ILE A 20 -0.49 -38.53 31.16
C ILE A 20 -1.79 -38.43 30.33
N LEU A 21 -2.94 -38.77 30.89
CA LEU A 21 -4.24 -38.67 30.19
C LEU A 21 -4.79 -37.24 30.12
N LEU A 22 -4.36 -36.34 31.01
CA LEU A 22 -4.77 -34.92 30.93
C LEU A 22 -3.95 -34.11 29.90
N SER A 23 -2.81 -34.60 29.42
CA SER A 23 -1.94 -33.90 28.49
C SER A 23 -2.34 -34.04 27.01
N SER A 24 -3.33 -34.87 26.70
CA SER A 24 -3.71 -35.19 25.30
C SER A 24 -4.90 -34.40 24.75
N SER A 25 -5.41 -33.40 25.47
CA SER A 25 -6.50 -32.56 24.99
C SER A 25 -6.07 -31.17 24.63
N VAL A 26 -4.84 -30.98 24.14
CA VAL A 26 -4.56 -29.82 23.29
C VAL A 26 -5.20 -30.11 21.94
N SER A 27 -6.49 -29.81 21.84
CA SER A 27 -7.18 -29.76 20.56
C SER A 27 -6.43 -28.76 19.71
N SER A 28 -5.57 -29.28 18.83
CA SER A 28 -5.13 -28.49 17.67
C SER A 28 -6.39 -27.98 16.99
N PHE A 29 -6.70 -26.70 17.15
CA PHE A 29 -7.55 -26.02 16.21
C PHE A 29 -6.77 -26.02 14.89
N ALA A 30 -6.76 -27.17 14.21
CA ALA A 30 -6.39 -27.25 12.83
C ALA A 30 -7.37 -26.32 12.11
N GLN A 31 -6.89 -25.13 11.74
CA GLN A 31 -7.63 -24.30 10.81
C GLN A 31 -7.90 -25.19 9.60
N SER A 32 -9.16 -25.58 9.44
CA SER A 32 -9.58 -26.28 8.25
C SER A 32 -9.17 -25.41 7.05
N PRO A 33 -8.39 -25.94 6.11
CA PRO A 33 -8.01 -25.15 4.94
C PRO A 33 -9.28 -24.56 4.33
N ALA A 34 -9.22 -23.27 3.99
CA ALA A 34 -10.38 -22.58 3.43
C ALA A 34 -10.90 -23.37 2.23
N ASP A 35 -12.21 -23.69 2.22
CA ASP A 35 -12.84 -24.37 1.09
C ASP A 35 -12.63 -23.49 -0.18
N PRO A 36 -11.91 -23.97 -1.20
CA PRO A 36 -11.68 -23.20 -2.43
C PRO A 36 -12.98 -22.90 -3.20
N LYS A 37 -14.07 -23.60 -2.88
CA LYS A 37 -15.39 -23.36 -3.45
C LYS A 37 -16.21 -22.35 -2.65
N LYS A 38 -15.72 -21.90 -1.48
CA LYS A 38 -16.44 -20.93 -0.66
C LYS A 38 -16.37 -19.55 -1.30
N VAL A 39 -17.48 -19.07 -1.79
CA VAL A 39 -17.62 -17.75 -2.43
C VAL A 39 -18.33 -16.81 -1.47
N LEU A 40 -17.65 -15.71 -1.09
CA LEU A 40 -18.30 -14.60 -0.41
C LEU A 40 -18.86 -13.64 -1.47
N ARG A 41 -20.17 -13.42 -1.46
CA ARG A 41 -20.83 -12.42 -2.31
C ARG A 41 -21.08 -11.16 -1.49
N TYR A 42 -20.47 -10.06 -1.92
CA TYR A 42 -20.65 -8.75 -1.33
C TYR A 42 -21.34 -7.82 -2.34
N VAL A 43 -22.37 -7.10 -1.91
CA VAL A 43 -23.14 -6.20 -2.76
C VAL A 43 -22.90 -4.77 -2.30
N PHE A 44 -22.53 -3.90 -3.23
CA PHE A 44 -22.47 -2.46 -2.97
C PHE A 44 -23.90 -1.87 -2.99
N PRO A 45 -24.23 -0.96 -2.05
CA PRO A 45 -25.53 -0.29 -2.03
C PRO A 45 -25.77 0.62 -3.23
N VAL A 46 -24.69 1.12 -3.85
CA VAL A 46 -24.71 1.92 -5.08
C VAL A 46 -23.61 1.46 -6.01
N ALA A 47 -23.77 1.70 -7.31
CA ALA A 47 -22.78 1.37 -8.30
C ALA A 47 -21.51 2.22 -8.12
N GLU A 48 -20.38 1.68 -8.55
CA GLU A 48 -19.11 2.41 -8.69
C GLU A 48 -19.22 3.52 -9.75
N THR A 49 -18.42 4.57 -9.63
CA THR A 49 -18.34 5.68 -10.61
C THR A 49 -17.25 5.46 -11.64
N GLY A 50 -16.33 4.54 -11.39
CA GLY A 50 -15.22 4.18 -12.27
C GLY A 50 -14.07 3.53 -11.54
N PHE A 51 -13.03 3.16 -12.31
CA PHE A 51 -11.84 2.49 -11.77
C PHE A 51 -10.52 3.22 -12.09
N ASP A 52 -10.61 4.41 -12.70
CA ASP A 52 -9.44 5.27 -12.86
C ASP A 52 -9.13 5.98 -11.54
N PRO A 53 -8.00 5.69 -10.86
CA PRO A 53 -7.68 6.28 -9.55
C PRO A 53 -7.64 7.81 -9.58
N ALA A 54 -7.26 8.42 -10.70
CA ALA A 54 -7.23 9.88 -10.83
C ALA A 54 -8.62 10.50 -10.83
N GLY A 55 -9.66 9.77 -11.24
CA GLY A 55 -11.04 10.27 -11.38
C GLY A 55 -11.98 9.86 -10.23
N VAL A 56 -11.55 8.99 -9.34
CA VAL A 56 -12.41 8.35 -8.33
C VAL A 56 -12.24 8.98 -6.95
N HIS A 57 -13.37 9.24 -6.28
CA HIS A 57 -13.39 9.71 -4.88
C HIS A 57 -14.54 9.11 -4.05
N ASP A 58 -15.36 8.22 -4.66
CA ASP A 58 -16.42 7.51 -3.93
C ASP A 58 -15.88 6.27 -3.23
N LEU A 59 -16.56 5.85 -2.15
CA LEU A 59 -16.14 4.76 -1.28
C LEU A 59 -16.05 3.42 -2.00
N TYR A 60 -17.00 3.11 -2.89
CA TYR A 60 -17.08 1.76 -3.50
C TYR A 60 -16.05 1.59 -4.61
N SER A 61 -15.87 2.61 -5.44
CA SER A 61 -14.77 2.65 -6.41
C SER A 61 -13.41 2.61 -5.72
N ALA A 62 -13.25 3.33 -4.59
CA ALA A 62 -12.02 3.29 -3.80
C ALA A 62 -11.72 1.89 -3.22
N HIS A 63 -12.75 1.16 -2.75
CA HIS A 63 -12.57 -0.23 -2.29
C HIS A 63 -12.09 -1.17 -3.40
N VAL A 64 -12.65 -1.04 -4.60
CA VAL A 64 -12.21 -1.82 -5.76
C VAL A 64 -10.79 -1.45 -6.15
N ASN A 65 -10.51 -0.15 -6.26
CA ASN A 65 -9.16 0.37 -6.61
C ASN A 65 -8.11 -0.10 -5.60
N GLY A 66 -8.46 -0.17 -4.28
CA GLY A 66 -7.56 -0.69 -3.24
C GLY A 66 -7.15 -2.14 -3.40
N SER A 67 -7.92 -2.90 -4.16
CA SER A 67 -7.64 -4.29 -4.49
C SER A 67 -6.85 -4.44 -5.80
N ILE A 68 -6.76 -3.38 -6.62
CA ILE A 68 -6.14 -3.39 -7.95
C ILE A 68 -4.81 -2.65 -7.96
N PHE A 69 -4.75 -1.49 -7.28
CA PHE A 69 -3.60 -0.59 -7.31
C PHE A 69 -2.84 -0.59 -5.98
N GLU A 70 -1.55 -0.35 -6.07
CA GLU A 70 -0.66 -0.26 -4.91
C GLU A 70 -0.02 1.12 -4.83
N THR A 71 0.01 1.66 -3.61
CA THR A 71 0.62 2.95 -3.28
C THR A 71 2.09 2.80 -2.85
N LEU A 72 2.83 3.89 -2.72
CA LEU A 72 4.19 3.89 -2.17
C LEU A 72 4.21 3.39 -0.72
N PHE A 73 3.24 3.83 0.07
CA PHE A 73 3.07 3.50 1.49
C PHE A 73 1.64 3.05 1.77
N THR A 74 1.44 2.45 2.92
CA THR A 74 0.11 2.09 3.44
C THR A 74 0.12 2.23 4.96
N TYR A 75 -1.05 2.10 5.58
CA TYR A 75 -1.16 2.06 7.04
C TYR A 75 -1.11 0.62 7.53
N ASP A 76 -0.38 0.40 8.63
CA ASP A 76 -0.41 -0.87 9.35
C ASP A 76 -1.81 -1.07 9.93
N TYR A 77 -2.49 -2.11 9.47
CA TYR A 77 -3.89 -2.38 9.83
C TYR A 77 -4.10 -2.62 11.33
N LEU A 78 -3.10 -3.14 12.02
CA LEU A 78 -3.19 -3.49 13.44
C LEU A 78 -2.62 -2.41 14.37
N ALA A 79 -1.96 -1.39 13.85
CA ALA A 79 -1.31 -0.39 14.67
C ALA A 79 -2.30 0.65 15.23
N SER A 80 -2.20 0.91 16.53
CA SER A 80 -2.87 2.03 17.20
C SER A 80 -1.85 2.76 18.09
N PRO A 81 -1.55 4.03 17.86
CA PRO A 81 -2.05 4.91 16.80
C PRO A 81 -1.64 4.47 15.38
N ALA A 82 -2.30 5.06 14.36
CA ALA A 82 -2.04 4.73 12.96
C ALA A 82 -0.54 4.89 12.61
N LYS A 83 0.02 3.86 11.97
CA LYS A 83 1.43 3.80 11.62
C LYS A 83 1.59 3.60 10.10
N LEU A 84 2.36 4.50 9.48
CA LEU A 84 2.71 4.39 8.07
C LEU A 84 3.80 3.32 7.89
N VAL A 85 3.61 2.46 6.88
CA VAL A 85 4.56 1.40 6.51
C VAL A 85 4.79 1.41 5.00
N PRO A 86 5.98 0.97 4.51
CA PRO A 86 6.25 0.87 3.09
C PRO A 86 5.39 -0.23 2.44
N ARG A 87 4.98 0.00 1.18
CA ARG A 87 4.25 -0.99 0.36
C ARG A 87 5.04 -1.31 -0.92
N THR A 88 5.11 -0.40 -1.90
CA THR A 88 5.98 -0.55 -3.07
C THR A 88 7.35 0.10 -2.86
N ALA A 89 7.47 0.99 -1.87
CA ALA A 89 8.76 1.50 -1.40
C ALA A 89 9.50 0.47 -0.54
N VAL A 90 10.83 0.53 -0.53
CA VAL A 90 11.69 -0.33 0.32
C VAL A 90 11.60 0.07 1.79
N ALA A 91 11.48 1.37 2.08
CA ALA A 91 11.44 1.96 3.41
C ALA A 91 10.66 3.28 3.37
N LEU A 92 10.39 3.88 4.53
CA LEU A 92 9.90 5.25 4.60
C LEU A 92 10.90 6.22 3.94
N PRO A 93 10.46 7.40 3.45
CA PRO A 93 11.32 8.30 2.69
C PRO A 93 12.48 8.85 3.53
N GLU A 94 13.64 9.01 2.90
CA GLU A 94 14.73 9.83 3.44
C GLU A 94 14.34 11.29 3.23
N VAL A 95 14.34 12.09 4.31
CA VAL A 95 13.94 13.50 4.27
C VAL A 95 15.15 14.38 4.50
N SER A 96 15.34 15.39 3.66
CA SER A 96 16.43 16.37 3.82
C SER A 96 16.26 17.21 5.10
N ALA A 97 17.34 17.77 5.60
CA ALA A 97 17.34 18.56 6.85
C ALA A 97 16.41 19.78 6.80
N ASP A 98 16.17 20.34 5.61
CA ASP A 98 15.24 21.44 5.38
C ASP A 98 13.77 20.99 5.27
N GLY A 99 13.51 19.67 5.31
CA GLY A 99 12.16 19.10 5.19
C GLY A 99 11.53 19.25 3.81
N LEU A 100 12.31 19.66 2.78
CA LEU A 100 11.78 19.93 1.45
C LEU A 100 11.93 18.77 0.47
N THR A 101 12.92 17.91 0.66
CA THR A 101 13.25 16.85 -0.31
C THR A 101 12.99 15.47 0.30
N TYR A 102 12.21 14.66 -0.40
CA TYR A 102 11.85 13.30 -0.04
C TYR A 102 12.45 12.35 -1.06
N THR A 103 13.38 11.49 -0.64
CA THR A 103 13.97 10.44 -1.48
C THR A 103 13.33 9.10 -1.13
N ILE A 104 12.71 8.46 -2.12
CA ILE A 104 11.97 7.21 -1.99
C ILE A 104 12.60 6.17 -2.91
N ARG A 105 12.97 5.01 -2.34
CA ARG A 105 13.51 3.87 -3.08
C ARG A 105 12.42 2.85 -3.30
N LEU A 106 12.22 2.41 -4.53
CA LEU A 106 11.22 1.41 -4.90
C LEU A 106 11.78 0.00 -4.75
N GLN A 107 10.93 -0.93 -4.41
CA GLN A 107 11.23 -2.36 -4.48
C GLN A 107 11.37 -2.78 -5.94
N LYS A 108 12.37 -3.61 -6.24
CA LYS A 108 12.57 -4.22 -7.55
C LYS A 108 11.66 -5.43 -7.72
N GLY A 109 11.33 -5.77 -8.96
CA GLY A 109 10.58 -7.01 -9.26
C GLY A 109 9.07 -6.88 -9.06
N ILE A 110 8.52 -5.68 -8.91
CA ILE A 110 7.08 -5.44 -8.94
C ILE A 110 6.67 -5.25 -10.39
N TYR A 111 5.71 -6.06 -10.85
CA TYR A 111 5.24 -6.05 -12.24
C TYR A 111 3.76 -5.71 -12.32
N PHE A 112 3.41 -4.94 -13.35
CA PHE A 112 2.01 -4.77 -13.72
C PHE A 112 1.40 -6.10 -14.15
N ALA A 113 0.09 -6.25 -13.95
CA ALA A 113 -0.65 -7.37 -14.49
C ALA A 113 -0.46 -7.47 -16.01
N ALA A 114 -0.51 -8.68 -16.54
CA ALA A 114 -0.38 -8.89 -17.99
C ALA A 114 -1.52 -8.17 -18.72
N ASP A 115 -1.18 -7.39 -19.74
CA ASP A 115 -2.12 -6.65 -20.57
C ASP A 115 -1.70 -6.77 -22.04
N PRO A 116 -2.62 -6.88 -22.99
CA PRO A 116 -2.33 -6.92 -24.41
C PRO A 116 -1.47 -5.76 -24.93
N VAL A 117 -1.57 -4.57 -24.30
CA VAL A 117 -0.77 -3.39 -24.64
C VAL A 117 0.74 -3.64 -24.46
N PHE A 118 1.12 -4.53 -23.56
CA PHE A 118 2.52 -4.91 -23.32
C PHE A 118 3.05 -5.94 -24.31
N LYS A 119 2.22 -6.43 -25.24
CA LYS A 119 2.64 -7.37 -26.33
C LYS A 119 3.38 -8.59 -25.78
N GLY A 120 2.90 -9.16 -24.66
CA GLY A 120 3.48 -10.32 -23.98
C GLY A 120 4.75 -10.05 -23.17
N LYS A 121 5.22 -8.80 -23.09
CA LYS A 121 6.38 -8.44 -22.27
C LYS A 121 5.94 -8.10 -20.83
N LYS A 122 6.72 -8.55 -19.86
CA LYS A 122 6.53 -8.11 -18.47
C LYS A 122 6.90 -6.63 -18.34
N ARG A 123 6.00 -5.82 -17.78
CA ARG A 123 6.25 -4.40 -17.49
C ARG A 123 6.50 -4.23 -15.99
N GLU A 124 7.69 -3.85 -15.65
CA GLU A 124 8.09 -3.61 -14.26
C GLU A 124 7.75 -2.17 -13.85
N LEU A 125 7.30 -2.01 -12.60
CA LEU A 125 7.04 -0.73 -11.96
C LEU A 125 8.36 0.05 -11.78
N THR A 126 8.35 1.33 -12.11
CA THR A 126 9.51 2.21 -12.01
C THR A 126 9.15 3.55 -11.38
N SER A 127 10.16 4.33 -10.98
CA SER A 127 9.97 5.69 -10.46
C SER A 127 9.25 6.63 -11.45
N ALA A 128 9.44 6.42 -12.74
CA ALA A 128 8.75 7.20 -13.79
C ALA A 128 7.23 6.99 -13.78
N ASP A 129 6.75 5.83 -13.34
CA ASP A 129 5.31 5.55 -13.25
C ASP A 129 4.64 6.44 -12.20
N TYR A 130 5.30 6.67 -11.07
CA TYR A 130 4.81 7.60 -10.05
C TYR A 130 4.83 9.04 -10.53
N VAL A 131 5.89 9.47 -11.23
CA VAL A 131 5.91 10.81 -11.85
C VAL A 131 4.75 10.98 -12.83
N TYR A 132 4.46 9.96 -13.64
CA TYR A 132 3.32 9.97 -14.54
C TYR A 132 1.99 10.06 -13.78
N THR A 133 1.81 9.27 -12.72
CA THR A 133 0.63 9.29 -11.85
C THR A 133 0.41 10.68 -11.24
N PHE A 134 1.46 11.29 -10.67
CA PHE A 134 1.36 12.63 -10.08
C PHE A 134 1.01 13.71 -11.12
N LYS A 135 1.55 13.59 -12.31
CA LYS A 135 1.17 14.47 -13.42
C LYS A 135 -0.30 14.28 -13.82
N ARG A 136 -0.80 13.03 -13.85
CA ARG A 136 -2.21 12.77 -14.14
C ARG A 136 -3.16 13.41 -13.12
N LEU A 137 -2.83 13.32 -11.83
CA LEU A 137 -3.62 13.97 -10.78
C LEU A 137 -3.73 15.48 -10.99
N MET A 138 -2.69 16.09 -11.56
CA MET A 138 -2.60 17.53 -11.78
C MET A 138 -3.03 17.97 -13.18
N ASP A 139 -3.38 17.06 -14.08
CA ASP A 139 -3.86 17.40 -15.42
C ASP A 139 -5.26 18.05 -15.35
N PRO A 140 -5.41 19.34 -15.73
CA PRO A 140 -6.70 20.03 -15.64
C PRO A 140 -7.79 19.38 -16.51
N SER A 141 -7.41 18.66 -17.58
CA SER A 141 -8.37 18.00 -18.46
C SER A 141 -9.06 16.81 -17.80
N LEU A 142 -8.40 16.16 -16.84
CA LEU A 142 -8.94 15.04 -16.08
C LEU A 142 -9.86 15.50 -14.94
N ARG A 143 -9.78 16.76 -14.52
CA ARG A 143 -10.56 17.31 -13.40
C ARG A 143 -10.54 16.43 -12.18
N SER A 144 -9.35 15.93 -11.84
CA SER A 144 -9.19 14.98 -10.73
C SER A 144 -9.73 15.57 -9.41
N PRO A 145 -10.66 14.89 -8.73
CA PRO A 145 -11.12 15.30 -7.41
C PRO A 145 -10.02 15.15 -6.34
N ASN A 146 -8.92 14.49 -6.69
CA ASN A 146 -7.78 14.20 -5.81
C ASN A 146 -6.58 15.12 -6.05
N SER A 147 -6.69 16.14 -6.92
CA SER A 147 -5.60 17.09 -7.21
C SER A 147 -5.09 17.81 -5.95
N TRP A 148 -5.94 18.00 -4.96
CA TRP A 148 -5.61 18.60 -3.65
C TRP A 148 -4.43 17.92 -2.92
N LEU A 149 -4.16 16.64 -3.23
CA LEU A 149 -3.02 15.91 -2.65
C LEU A 149 -1.68 16.57 -3.00
N LEU A 150 -1.58 17.16 -4.20
CA LEU A 150 -0.33 17.69 -4.75
C LEU A 150 -0.39 19.18 -5.07
N ASP A 151 -1.59 19.77 -5.06
CA ASP A 151 -1.80 21.18 -5.44
C ASP A 151 -0.99 22.13 -4.55
N GLY A 152 -0.22 23.02 -5.19
CA GLY A 152 0.68 23.95 -4.54
C GLY A 152 1.89 23.33 -3.84
N ARG A 153 2.00 22.01 -3.75
CA ARG A 153 3.03 21.31 -2.96
C ARG A 153 4.31 21.00 -3.72
N ILE A 154 4.20 20.62 -4.99
CA ILE A 154 5.35 20.12 -5.79
C ILE A 154 6.05 21.28 -6.48
N LEU A 155 7.34 21.45 -6.25
CA LEU A 155 8.16 22.49 -6.86
C LEU A 155 8.10 22.41 -8.39
N GLY A 156 7.71 23.50 -9.03
CA GLY A 156 7.65 23.61 -10.51
C GLY A 156 6.38 23.03 -11.15
N MET A 157 5.48 22.39 -10.42
CA MET A 157 4.21 21.87 -10.95
C MET A 157 3.30 22.99 -11.42
N GLU A 158 3.25 24.11 -10.70
CA GLU A 158 2.41 25.26 -11.06
C GLU A 158 2.76 25.86 -12.43
N ALA A 159 4.04 25.85 -12.80
CA ALA A 159 4.46 26.33 -14.13
C ALA A 159 3.90 25.45 -15.25
N LEU A 160 3.89 24.13 -15.06
CA LEU A 160 3.28 23.17 -15.99
C LEU A 160 1.77 23.38 -16.09
N LEU A 161 1.08 23.62 -14.97
CA LEU A 161 -0.35 23.92 -14.94
C LEU A 161 -0.70 25.22 -15.68
N LYS A 162 0.04 26.30 -15.45
CA LYS A 162 -0.14 27.58 -16.15
C LYS A 162 0.07 27.43 -17.65
N GLN A 163 1.03 26.62 -18.06
CA GLN A 163 1.25 26.33 -19.47
C GLN A 163 0.08 25.55 -20.06
N ALA A 164 -0.41 24.51 -19.38
CA ALA A 164 -1.56 23.74 -19.82
C ALA A 164 -2.82 24.61 -19.98
N GLN A 165 -3.06 25.53 -19.06
CA GLN A 165 -4.17 26.49 -19.14
C GLN A 165 -4.06 27.40 -20.36
N LYS A 166 -2.85 27.86 -20.72
CA LYS A 166 -2.62 28.72 -21.88
C LYS A 166 -2.76 27.98 -23.21
N THR A 167 -2.30 26.72 -23.26
CA THR A 167 -2.23 25.94 -24.50
C THR A 167 -3.43 25.03 -24.72
N GLY A 168 -4.26 24.82 -23.69
CA GLY A 168 -5.33 23.82 -23.66
C GLY A 168 -4.84 22.39 -23.64
N LYS A 169 -3.52 22.17 -23.44
CA LYS A 169 -2.91 20.84 -23.47
C LYS A 169 -1.89 20.65 -22.35
N PHE A 170 -2.06 19.59 -21.55
CA PHE A 170 -1.08 19.22 -20.54
C PHE A 170 0.09 18.45 -21.16
N ASN A 171 1.32 18.88 -20.89
CA ASN A 171 2.52 18.26 -21.45
C ASN A 171 3.14 17.26 -20.47
N TYR A 172 2.88 15.98 -20.67
CA TYR A 172 3.42 14.90 -19.83
C TYR A 172 4.94 14.71 -19.98
N ASP A 173 5.54 15.14 -21.10
CA ASP A 173 6.98 15.00 -21.34
C ASP A 173 7.81 16.12 -20.69
N GLN A 174 7.16 17.22 -20.30
CA GLN A 174 7.85 18.33 -19.64
C GLN A 174 8.35 17.91 -18.26
N SER A 175 9.63 18.15 -17.98
CA SER A 175 10.21 17.90 -16.66
C SER A 175 9.63 18.86 -15.62
N VAL A 176 9.45 18.37 -14.40
CA VAL A 176 9.01 19.13 -13.22
C VAL A 176 10.16 19.12 -12.21
N ALA A 177 10.62 20.30 -11.80
CA ALA A 177 11.79 20.41 -10.92
C ALA A 177 11.64 19.63 -9.60
N GLY A 178 10.41 19.53 -9.09
CA GLY A 178 10.08 18.80 -7.89
C GLY A 178 9.79 17.30 -8.07
N LEU A 179 9.88 16.76 -9.29
CA LEU A 179 9.67 15.34 -9.58
C LEU A 179 10.85 14.81 -10.39
N GLN A 180 11.74 14.05 -9.74
CA GLN A 180 12.95 13.55 -10.39
C GLN A 180 13.07 12.03 -10.23
N THR A 181 13.61 11.40 -11.25
CA THR A 181 13.89 9.96 -11.28
C THR A 181 15.36 9.74 -11.64
N PRO A 182 16.30 9.92 -10.66
CA PRO A 182 17.74 9.80 -10.93
C PRO A 182 18.11 8.44 -11.50
N ASP A 183 17.36 7.43 -11.13
CA ASP A 183 17.45 6.07 -11.69
C ASP A 183 16.07 5.41 -11.72
N ARG A 184 16.03 4.18 -12.22
CA ARG A 184 14.80 3.41 -12.43
C ARG A 184 13.97 3.18 -11.16
N TYR A 185 14.60 3.19 -9.99
CA TYR A 185 13.97 2.81 -8.71
C TYR A 185 14.07 3.90 -7.64
N THR A 186 14.57 5.07 -7.99
CA THR A 186 14.65 6.19 -7.08
C THR A 186 13.74 7.32 -7.55
N LEU A 187 12.78 7.68 -6.69
CA LEU A 187 11.91 8.82 -6.86
C LEU A 187 12.34 9.91 -5.88
N VAL A 188 12.60 11.11 -6.39
CA VAL A 188 12.89 12.29 -5.57
C VAL A 188 11.77 13.30 -5.75
N ILE A 189 11.14 13.66 -4.63
CA ILE A 189 10.07 14.67 -4.60
C ILE A 189 10.58 15.87 -3.83
N ARG A 190 10.51 17.06 -4.44
CA ARG A 190 10.83 18.31 -3.77
C ARG A 190 9.59 19.18 -3.64
N LEU A 191 9.32 19.57 -2.40
CA LEU A 191 8.18 20.40 -2.04
C LEU A 191 8.51 21.90 -2.17
N THR A 192 7.46 22.72 -2.21
CA THR A 192 7.53 24.19 -2.15
C THR A 192 7.70 24.70 -0.73
N SER A 193 7.23 23.94 0.26
CA SER A 193 7.35 24.21 1.69
C SER A 193 7.46 22.90 2.47
N PRO A 194 8.09 22.89 3.66
CA PRO A 194 8.19 21.68 4.48
C PRO A 194 6.80 21.18 4.90
N ASP A 195 6.58 19.87 4.78
CA ASP A 195 5.34 19.22 5.20
C ASP A 195 5.63 17.83 5.78
N GLN A 196 5.68 17.72 7.11
CA GLN A 196 5.95 16.46 7.80
C GLN A 196 4.89 15.38 7.54
N ASN A 197 3.69 15.78 7.12
CA ASN A 197 2.59 14.87 6.82
C ASN A 197 2.59 14.41 5.35
N PHE A 198 3.47 14.96 4.51
CA PHE A 198 3.51 14.62 3.09
C PHE A 198 3.60 13.11 2.82
N PRO A 199 4.38 12.30 3.56
CA PRO A 199 4.39 10.85 3.36
C PRO A 199 3.05 10.16 3.53
N MET A 200 2.15 10.72 4.35
CA MET A 200 0.79 10.19 4.54
C MET A 200 -0.07 10.38 3.29
N LEU A 201 0.16 11.45 2.52
CA LEU A 201 -0.54 11.68 1.26
C LEU A 201 -0.14 10.63 0.21
N LEU A 202 1.08 10.11 0.28
CA LEU A 202 1.60 9.06 -0.61
C LEU A 202 1.08 7.64 -0.27
N ALA A 203 0.32 7.51 0.81
CA ALA A 203 -0.45 6.31 1.14
C ALA A 203 -1.90 6.40 0.63
N HIS A 204 -2.30 7.54 0.08
CA HIS A 204 -3.63 7.71 -0.50
C HIS A 204 -3.71 7.06 -1.89
N GLN A 205 -4.81 6.39 -2.17
CA GLN A 205 -4.98 5.53 -3.36
C GLN A 205 -4.66 6.16 -4.73
N PRO A 206 -4.88 7.43 -4.98
CA PRO A 206 -4.49 8.01 -6.28
C PRO A 206 -2.99 8.30 -6.42
N ALA A 207 -2.19 8.17 -5.33
CA ALA A 207 -0.77 8.51 -5.29
C ALA A 207 0.16 7.31 -5.51
#